data_ce249f47291cc76fa07c453eceb44ae9
#
_entry.id   ce249f47291cc76fa07c453eceb44ae9
#
_cell.length_a   1.000
_cell.length_b   1.000
_cell.length_c   1.000
_cell.angle_alpha   90.00
_cell.angle_beta   90.00
_cell.angle_gamma   90.00
#
_symmetry.space_group_name_H-M   'P 1'
#
loop_
_entity.id
_entity.type
_entity.pdbx_description
1 polymer ?
#
loop_
_entity_poly.entity_id
_entity_poly.type
_entity_poly.pdbx_seq_one_letter_code
_entity_poly.pdbx_strand_id
1 'polypeptide(L)'
;MIELKLTFKGQSSNIQFDLDDILIGKSSDAQIQIKGWLVTQKHAVIKRLPAGYVIEDLDRGANGTVVNEKRIDIYGPLEVGDLITIQKYQFEILKIWLENEPKPNPQTQFDKEDFSRDIHEQKLQNTSNITEQPQKHNVIDTMTSAMTIYQDRSIDREKDIKLMKELHAKLIAFMDLRRKDVSKMSDEELTQETLDCLDQIIENDFTIDKNKIDRIKKLVLNEAVGLGPLEELLADKDVSEIMVNSSQEIYVERNGRIALSPAIFSSDQAVMDIIERIVSPIGRRIDESSPMVDARLKDGSRVNAIIPPLAIKGPTITIRKFPEKRLAAKDLVLFESLSEDMADFLEICVKYKKNVIISGGTGSGKTTLLNVLSNFIPNGERVITIEDAAELKLNHDHLISLESRPSNAEGKGAVSIRDLVKNSLRMRPDRIVVGECRSAEALDMLQAMNTGHEGSLTTLHANTPRDALSRLETMVLMAGMELPLVAIREQIVSAIDIIVQQTRFNCGSRKITHITEVTGIEGSTIQLQDIFIYKKTGYSENGKIQGFFTAQDTIPAFYQEMIDSGISMRTDYFSQ
;
A
#
# COMPACT_ATOMS: atom_id res chain seq x y z
N MET A 1 -33.46 -18.65 6.57
CA MET A 1 -32.18 -19.32 6.86
C MET A 1 -32.05 -20.55 5.99
N ILE A 2 -30.84 -20.89 5.53
CA ILE A 2 -30.56 -22.08 4.68
C ILE A 2 -29.38 -22.87 5.28
N GLU A 3 -29.45 -24.19 5.24
CA GLU A 3 -28.38 -25.10 5.65
C GLU A 3 -27.90 -25.91 4.43
N LEU A 4 -26.57 -25.89 4.24
CA LEU A 4 -25.89 -26.54 3.13
C LEU A 4 -24.86 -27.55 3.66
N LYS A 5 -24.74 -28.70 2.99
CA LYS A 5 -23.64 -29.62 3.20
C LYS A 5 -22.64 -29.45 2.07
N LEU A 6 -21.46 -28.87 2.42
CA LEU A 6 -20.33 -28.74 1.52
C LEU A 6 -19.51 -30.02 1.51
N THR A 7 -19.30 -30.61 0.35
CA THR A 7 -18.44 -31.78 0.15
C THR A 7 -17.32 -31.45 -0.82
N PHE A 8 -16.07 -31.74 -0.38
CA PHE A 8 -14.88 -31.60 -1.21
C PHE A 8 -13.88 -32.72 -0.92
N LYS A 9 -13.45 -33.46 -1.95
CA LYS A 9 -12.50 -34.58 -1.84
C LYS A 9 -12.90 -35.63 -0.79
N GLY A 10 -14.21 -35.90 -0.63
CA GLY A 10 -14.71 -36.90 0.32
C GLY A 10 -14.89 -36.43 1.76
N GLN A 11 -14.49 -35.19 2.07
CA GLN A 11 -14.79 -34.55 3.36
C GLN A 11 -16.05 -33.71 3.24
N SER A 12 -16.92 -33.76 4.23
CA SER A 12 -18.18 -33.00 4.26
C SER A 12 -18.29 -32.16 5.52
N SER A 13 -18.83 -30.94 5.38
CA SER A 13 -19.13 -30.04 6.50
C SER A 13 -20.49 -29.38 6.28
N ASN A 14 -21.26 -29.21 7.35
CA ASN A 14 -22.53 -28.50 7.29
C ASN A 14 -22.29 -27.02 7.61
N ILE A 15 -22.91 -26.15 6.83
CA ILE A 15 -22.77 -24.69 6.94
C ILE A 15 -24.18 -24.09 6.92
N GLN A 16 -24.47 -23.18 7.85
CA GLN A 16 -25.75 -22.49 7.94
C GLN A 16 -25.59 -21.00 7.69
N PHE A 17 -26.51 -20.41 6.94
CA PHE A 17 -26.55 -18.99 6.64
C PHE A 17 -27.95 -18.39 6.87
N ASP A 18 -27.99 -17.25 7.52
CA ASP A 18 -29.18 -16.38 7.60
C ASP A 18 -28.83 -15.03 6.95
N LEU A 19 -28.52 -15.07 5.66
CA LEU A 19 -28.12 -13.93 4.84
C LEU A 19 -28.99 -13.86 3.61
N ASP A 20 -29.21 -12.66 3.09
CA ASP A 20 -29.99 -12.46 1.87
C ASP A 20 -29.17 -12.84 0.62
N ASP A 21 -27.88 -12.60 0.63
CA ASP A 21 -26.95 -12.98 -0.43
C ASP A 21 -25.79 -13.81 0.14
N ILE A 22 -25.58 -15.01 -0.40
CA ILE A 22 -24.45 -15.90 -0.04
C ILE A 22 -23.58 -16.05 -1.28
N LEU A 23 -22.45 -15.35 -1.30
CA LEU A 23 -21.51 -15.37 -2.40
C LEU A 23 -20.57 -16.57 -2.29
N ILE A 24 -20.37 -17.29 -3.41
CA ILE A 24 -19.48 -18.44 -3.56
C ILE A 24 -18.37 -18.06 -4.54
N GLY A 25 -17.11 -18.19 -4.16
CA GLY A 25 -15.98 -17.85 -5.03
C GLY A 25 -14.63 -17.84 -4.34
N LYS A 26 -13.62 -17.27 -5.01
CA LYS A 26 -12.27 -17.10 -4.45
C LYS A 26 -12.10 -15.83 -3.61
N SER A 27 -12.99 -14.85 -3.79
CA SER A 27 -12.90 -13.56 -3.12
C SER A 27 -12.84 -13.75 -1.60
N SER A 28 -12.07 -12.89 -0.93
CA SER A 28 -12.08 -12.79 0.54
C SER A 28 -13.44 -12.40 1.10
N ASP A 29 -14.28 -11.78 0.27
CA ASP A 29 -15.63 -11.32 0.64
C ASP A 29 -16.69 -12.42 0.45
N ALA A 30 -16.33 -13.57 -0.15
CA ALA A 30 -17.25 -14.68 -0.35
C ALA A 30 -17.50 -15.38 0.98
N GLN A 31 -18.79 -15.58 1.31
CA GLN A 31 -19.22 -16.32 2.49
C GLN A 31 -18.84 -17.80 2.39
N ILE A 32 -18.78 -18.32 1.17
CA ILE A 32 -18.28 -19.67 0.88
C ILE A 32 -17.04 -19.52 0.00
N GLN A 33 -15.87 -19.61 0.62
CA GLN A 33 -14.61 -19.55 -0.12
C GLN A 33 -14.24 -20.92 -0.68
N ILE A 34 -14.08 -21.02 -1.99
CA ILE A 34 -13.65 -22.23 -2.69
C ILE A 34 -12.39 -21.96 -3.51
N LYS A 35 -11.49 -22.95 -3.56
CA LYS A 35 -10.19 -22.85 -4.26
C LYS A 35 -10.20 -23.72 -5.52
N GLY A 36 -9.69 -23.19 -6.62
CA GLY A 36 -9.57 -23.97 -7.86
C GLY A 36 -9.15 -23.06 -9.02
N TRP A 37 -8.39 -23.57 -9.98
CA TRP A 37 -7.87 -22.75 -11.07
C TRP A 37 -8.98 -22.14 -11.94
N LEU A 38 -10.08 -22.86 -12.11
CA LEU A 38 -11.24 -22.48 -12.92
C LEU A 38 -12.38 -21.81 -12.11
N VAL A 39 -12.19 -21.54 -10.83
CA VAL A 39 -13.15 -20.78 -10.01
C VAL A 39 -12.84 -19.29 -10.15
N THR A 40 -13.86 -18.47 -10.38
CA THR A 40 -13.72 -16.99 -10.44
C THR A 40 -13.77 -16.35 -9.05
N GLN A 41 -13.42 -15.06 -8.95
CA GLN A 41 -13.47 -14.31 -7.69
C GLN A 41 -14.89 -14.33 -7.08
N LYS A 42 -15.91 -14.10 -7.93
CA LYS A 42 -17.32 -14.24 -7.62
C LYS A 42 -17.88 -15.25 -8.63
N HIS A 43 -18.07 -16.51 -8.21
CA HIS A 43 -18.44 -17.58 -9.12
C HIS A 43 -19.94 -17.79 -9.20
N ALA A 44 -20.61 -17.83 -8.05
CA ALA A 44 -22.07 -17.92 -7.95
C ALA A 44 -22.56 -17.17 -6.72
N VAL A 45 -23.85 -16.84 -6.69
CA VAL A 45 -24.51 -16.24 -5.53
C VAL A 45 -25.85 -16.91 -5.27
N ILE A 46 -26.11 -17.31 -4.02
CA ILE A 46 -27.42 -17.77 -3.57
C ILE A 46 -28.13 -16.56 -2.96
N LYS A 47 -29.28 -16.18 -3.55
CA LYS A 47 -30.09 -15.02 -3.14
C LYS A 47 -31.37 -15.45 -2.48
N ARG A 48 -31.75 -14.78 -1.40
CA ARG A 48 -33.06 -14.96 -0.75
C ARG A 48 -34.09 -14.06 -1.42
N LEU A 49 -35.14 -14.65 -1.95
CA LEU A 49 -36.28 -13.95 -2.53
C LEU A 49 -37.55 -14.27 -1.74
N PRO A 50 -38.65 -13.49 -1.88
CA PRO A 50 -39.92 -13.80 -1.18
C PRO A 50 -40.46 -15.20 -1.46
N ALA A 51 -40.12 -15.78 -2.62
CA ALA A 51 -40.55 -17.13 -3.04
C ALA A 51 -39.59 -18.26 -2.60
N GLY A 52 -38.46 -17.96 -1.92
CA GLY A 52 -37.43 -18.91 -1.52
C GLY A 52 -36.03 -18.49 -1.93
N TYR A 53 -35.08 -19.42 -1.87
CA TYR A 53 -33.70 -19.16 -2.30
C TYR A 53 -33.51 -19.48 -3.78
N VAL A 54 -32.76 -18.70 -4.50
CA VAL A 54 -32.34 -18.93 -5.88
C VAL A 54 -30.82 -18.87 -5.99
N ILE A 55 -30.23 -19.63 -6.91
CA ILE A 55 -28.82 -19.55 -7.23
C ILE A 55 -28.63 -18.95 -8.62
N GLU A 56 -27.72 -18.00 -8.72
CA GLU A 56 -27.29 -17.32 -9.96
C GLU A 56 -25.82 -17.60 -10.23
N ASP A 57 -25.50 -18.04 -11.44
CA ASP A 57 -24.13 -18.21 -11.92
C ASP A 57 -23.56 -16.84 -12.35
N LEU A 58 -22.48 -16.44 -11.75
CA LEU A 58 -21.78 -15.19 -12.07
C LEU A 58 -20.59 -15.43 -13.01
N ASP A 59 -20.21 -16.71 -13.23
CA ASP A 59 -19.17 -17.10 -14.18
C ASP A 59 -19.76 -17.35 -15.57
N ARG A 60 -19.74 -16.33 -16.41
CA ARG A 60 -20.18 -16.43 -17.80
C ARG A 60 -19.24 -17.24 -18.72
N GLY A 61 -18.19 -17.86 -18.16
CA GLY A 61 -17.20 -18.68 -18.86
C GLY A 61 -17.65 -20.13 -19.08
N ALA A 62 -16.74 -20.98 -19.58
CA ALA A 62 -17.00 -22.38 -19.88
C ALA A 62 -17.25 -23.28 -18.64
N ASN A 63 -16.96 -22.80 -17.43
CA ASN A 63 -16.92 -23.59 -16.20
C ASN A 63 -18.01 -23.19 -15.18
N GLY A 64 -19.18 -22.80 -15.65
CA GLY A 64 -20.29 -22.31 -14.82
C GLY A 64 -20.83 -23.32 -13.79
N THR A 65 -21.78 -22.82 -13.01
CA THR A 65 -22.46 -23.56 -11.94
C THR A 65 -23.42 -24.60 -12.52
N VAL A 66 -23.47 -25.79 -11.91
CA VAL A 66 -24.36 -26.90 -12.27
C VAL A 66 -25.25 -27.18 -11.08
N VAL A 67 -26.58 -27.34 -11.33
CA VAL A 67 -27.55 -27.77 -10.32
C VAL A 67 -28.25 -29.04 -10.87
N ASN A 68 -28.26 -30.10 -10.08
CA ASN A 68 -28.88 -31.38 -10.44
C ASN A 68 -28.45 -31.85 -11.85
N GLU A 69 -27.13 -31.85 -12.09
CA GLU A 69 -26.45 -32.24 -13.34
C GLU A 69 -26.74 -31.33 -14.56
N LYS A 70 -27.46 -30.22 -14.39
CA LYS A 70 -27.75 -29.25 -15.45
C LYS A 70 -27.00 -27.94 -15.18
N ARG A 71 -26.31 -27.42 -16.19
CA ARG A 71 -25.72 -26.09 -16.14
C ARG A 71 -26.82 -25.05 -16.11
N ILE A 72 -26.63 -24.04 -15.29
CA ILE A 72 -27.59 -22.97 -15.04
C ILE A 72 -26.99 -21.59 -15.26
N ASP A 73 -27.83 -20.63 -15.60
CA ASP A 73 -27.56 -19.21 -15.43
C ASP A 73 -28.21 -18.70 -14.13
N ILE A 74 -29.50 -19.09 -13.93
CA ILE A 74 -30.26 -18.88 -12.70
C ILE A 74 -31.11 -20.12 -12.48
N TYR A 75 -31.20 -20.59 -11.23
CA TYR A 75 -32.03 -21.72 -10.83
C TYR A 75 -32.69 -21.48 -9.48
N GLY A 76 -33.96 -21.81 -9.37
CA GLY A 76 -34.73 -21.74 -8.12
C GLY A 76 -36.23 -21.66 -8.35
N PRO A 77 -37.05 -21.74 -7.27
CA PRO A 77 -36.57 -21.79 -5.87
C PRO A 77 -35.81 -23.09 -5.58
N LEU A 78 -34.74 -22.98 -4.76
CA LEU A 78 -33.98 -24.13 -4.31
C LEU A 78 -34.82 -24.98 -3.36
N GLU A 79 -34.73 -26.30 -3.52
CA GLU A 79 -35.44 -27.28 -2.70
C GLU A 79 -34.46 -28.13 -1.88
N VAL A 80 -34.94 -28.72 -0.78
CA VAL A 80 -34.16 -29.68 0.02
C VAL A 80 -33.78 -30.88 -0.83
N GLY A 81 -32.49 -31.20 -0.89
CA GLY A 81 -31.94 -32.26 -1.75
C GLY A 81 -31.32 -31.75 -3.05
N ASP A 82 -31.51 -30.47 -3.42
CA ASP A 82 -30.84 -29.93 -4.59
C ASP A 82 -29.31 -29.98 -4.41
N LEU A 83 -28.61 -30.43 -5.45
CA LEU A 83 -27.15 -30.57 -5.47
C LEU A 83 -26.53 -29.55 -6.42
N ILE A 84 -25.91 -28.54 -5.85
CA ILE A 84 -25.15 -27.52 -6.57
C ILE A 84 -23.71 -28.01 -6.72
N THR A 85 -23.17 -27.99 -7.93
CA THR A 85 -21.81 -28.41 -8.23
C THR A 85 -21.05 -27.26 -8.89
N ILE A 86 -19.92 -26.89 -8.28
CA ILE A 86 -18.95 -25.93 -8.82
C ILE A 86 -17.58 -26.61 -8.83
N GLN A 87 -17.12 -27.03 -10.00
CA GLN A 87 -15.89 -27.79 -10.16
C GLN A 87 -15.90 -29.11 -9.36
N LYS A 88 -15.06 -29.22 -8.33
CA LYS A 88 -14.96 -30.38 -7.43
C LYS A 88 -15.72 -30.19 -6.12
N TYR A 89 -16.40 -29.06 -5.95
CA TYR A 89 -17.18 -28.74 -4.77
C TYR A 89 -18.64 -29.08 -5.03
N GLN A 90 -19.27 -29.75 -4.07
CA GLN A 90 -20.69 -30.10 -4.10
C GLN A 90 -21.37 -29.48 -2.88
N PHE A 91 -22.48 -28.82 -3.07
CA PHE A 91 -23.30 -28.22 -2.03
C PHE A 91 -24.70 -28.86 -2.12
N GLU A 92 -25.06 -29.65 -1.15
CA GLU A 92 -26.37 -30.27 -1.00
C GLU A 92 -27.23 -29.41 -0.07
N ILE A 93 -28.44 -29.04 -0.49
CA ILE A 93 -29.37 -28.28 0.34
C ILE A 93 -29.98 -29.25 1.37
N LEU A 94 -29.63 -29.05 2.64
CA LEU A 94 -30.12 -29.90 3.73
C LEU A 94 -31.43 -29.39 4.31
N LYS A 95 -31.57 -28.07 4.48
CA LYS A 95 -32.75 -27.46 5.09
C LYS A 95 -32.94 -26.02 4.68
N ILE A 96 -34.18 -25.60 4.52
CA ILE A 96 -34.58 -24.21 4.27
C ILE A 96 -35.66 -23.85 5.30
N TRP A 97 -35.46 -22.77 6.06
CA TRP A 97 -36.48 -22.24 6.98
C TRP A 97 -37.14 -21.03 6.34
N LEU A 98 -38.43 -21.06 6.18
CA LEU A 98 -39.26 -19.94 5.75
C LEU A 98 -39.72 -19.11 6.98
N GLU A 99 -40.17 -17.87 6.78
CA GLU A 99 -40.36 -16.88 7.86
C GLU A 99 -41.31 -17.29 9.02
N ASN A 100 -42.06 -18.36 8.91
CA ASN A 100 -43.05 -18.81 9.91
C ASN A 100 -42.65 -20.06 10.72
N GLU A 101 -41.42 -20.56 10.62
CA GLU A 101 -40.96 -21.68 11.43
C GLU A 101 -40.02 -21.24 12.57
N PRO A 102 -40.05 -21.91 13.75
CA PRO A 102 -39.15 -21.56 14.85
C PRO A 102 -37.67 -21.78 14.47
N LYS A 103 -36.93 -20.72 14.37
CA LYS A 103 -35.50 -20.72 14.05
C LYS A 103 -34.71 -21.32 15.22
N PRO A 104 -33.79 -22.26 14.99
CA PRO A 104 -32.84 -22.65 16.02
C PRO A 104 -31.93 -21.46 16.37
N ASN A 105 -31.65 -21.31 17.68
CA ASN A 105 -30.78 -20.26 18.20
C ASN A 105 -29.37 -20.42 17.56
N PRO A 106 -28.79 -19.40 16.92
CA PRO A 106 -27.45 -19.50 16.36
C PRO A 106 -26.43 -19.43 17.49
N GLN A 107 -26.21 -20.54 18.16
CA GLN A 107 -25.02 -20.79 18.95
C GLN A 107 -24.27 -21.90 18.27
N THR A 108 -23.18 -21.53 17.70
CA THR A 108 -22.05 -22.24 17.64
C THR A 108 -21.19 -22.59 16.62
N GLN A 109 -20.09 -22.54 17.03
CA GLN A 109 -18.89 -23.42 16.91
C GLN A 109 -18.38 -23.59 15.48
N PHE A 110 -17.49 -22.67 15.15
CA PHE A 110 -16.41 -22.98 14.24
C PHE A 110 -15.43 -23.88 14.97
N ASP A 111 -15.56 -25.18 14.83
CA ASP A 111 -14.48 -26.10 15.14
C ASP A 111 -13.40 -25.97 14.07
N LYS A 112 -12.31 -25.38 14.48
CA LYS A 112 -11.01 -25.47 13.79
C LYS A 112 -10.34 -26.77 14.24
N GLU A 113 -10.50 -27.82 13.50
CA GLU A 113 -9.62 -28.99 13.46
C GLU A 113 -9.37 -29.30 11.99
N ASP A 114 -8.28 -29.66 11.49
CA ASP A 114 -6.92 -29.90 11.95
C ASP A 114 -6.13 -30.33 10.72
N PHE A 115 -4.96 -29.82 10.49
CA PHE A 115 -3.96 -30.48 9.69
C PHE A 115 -2.60 -30.28 10.35
N SER A 116 -2.34 -31.09 11.37
CA SER A 116 -1.06 -31.77 11.57
C SER A 116 -1.11 -32.61 12.86
N ARG A 117 -0.98 -33.92 12.68
CA ARG A 117 -0.56 -34.91 13.68
C ARG A 117 0.87 -34.59 14.08
N ASP A 118 1.38 -34.80 15.25
CA ASP A 118 1.25 -35.86 16.26
C ASP A 118 1.94 -35.44 17.57
N ILE A 119 1.48 -36.08 18.65
CA ILE A 119 2.24 -36.52 19.82
C ILE A 119 2.20 -35.70 21.13
N HIS A 120 1.52 -36.28 22.04
CA HIS A 120 1.66 -36.60 23.47
C HIS A 120 0.92 -35.77 24.52
N GLU A 121 0.10 -36.58 25.18
CA GLU A 121 -0.62 -36.43 26.42
C GLU A 121 0.23 -35.93 27.60
N GLN A 122 -0.31 -35.15 28.47
CA GLN A 122 -0.67 -35.48 29.86
C GLN A 122 -1.06 -34.27 30.73
N LYS A 123 -2.29 -34.34 31.23
CA LYS A 123 -2.76 -34.15 32.64
C LYS A 123 -2.16 -32.99 33.48
N LEU A 124 -2.87 -32.21 34.22
CA LEU A 124 -3.95 -32.36 35.21
C LEU A 124 -4.38 -31.01 35.81
N GLN A 125 -5.68 -30.86 35.98
CA GLN A 125 -6.45 -30.34 37.13
C GLN A 125 -6.01 -29.08 37.90
N ASN A 126 -6.90 -28.18 38.03
CA ASN A 126 -7.64 -27.69 39.19
C ASN A 126 -7.82 -26.17 39.31
N THR A 127 -9.06 -25.77 39.22
CA THR A 127 -9.94 -25.02 40.16
C THR A 127 -9.47 -23.62 40.58
N SER A 128 -10.24 -22.60 40.40
CA SER A 128 -11.49 -22.16 41.02
C SER A 128 -11.71 -20.64 40.82
N ASN A 129 -12.93 -20.31 40.47
CA ASN A 129 -13.68 -19.10 40.80
C ASN A 129 -13.00 -17.76 41.02
N ILE A 130 -13.40 -16.75 40.20
CA ILE A 130 -13.99 -15.50 40.72
C ILE A 130 -14.82 -14.86 39.58
N THR A 131 -16.04 -14.54 39.94
CA THR A 131 -17.09 -13.84 39.22
C THR A 131 -16.76 -12.36 39.08
N GLU A 132 -16.80 -11.82 37.84
CA GLU A 132 -17.19 -10.43 37.59
C GLU A 132 -17.75 -10.29 36.17
N GLN A 133 -18.97 -9.75 36.10
CA GLN A 133 -19.71 -9.48 34.87
C GLN A 133 -19.19 -8.22 34.20
N PRO A 134 -18.96 -8.18 32.88
CA PRO A 134 -18.95 -6.95 32.12
C PRO A 134 -20.29 -6.74 31.40
N GLN A 135 -20.77 -5.53 31.53
CA GLN A 135 -21.99 -4.98 30.93
C GLN A 135 -22.01 -5.15 29.40
N LYS A 136 -23.11 -5.69 28.89
CA LYS A 136 -23.43 -5.74 27.46
C LYS A 136 -23.73 -4.32 26.95
N HIS A 137 -22.84 -3.74 26.20
CA HIS A 137 -23.17 -2.63 25.31
C HIS A 137 -23.72 -3.20 23.99
N ASN A 138 -24.92 -2.76 23.64
CA ASN A 138 -25.67 -3.14 22.46
C ASN A 138 -24.93 -2.76 21.16
N VAL A 139 -24.38 -3.76 20.47
CA VAL A 139 -23.75 -3.60 19.15
C VAL A 139 -24.79 -3.43 18.03
N ILE A 140 -26.05 -3.79 18.29
CA ILE A 140 -27.14 -3.75 17.29
C ILE A 140 -27.60 -2.32 17.00
N ASP A 141 -27.59 -1.41 18.00
CA ASP A 141 -27.98 -0.01 17.79
C ASP A 141 -26.96 0.79 16.96
N THR A 142 -25.70 0.36 16.95
CA THR A 142 -24.64 1.05 16.20
C THR A 142 -24.68 0.72 14.70
N MET A 143 -25.12 -0.47 14.31
CA MET A 143 -25.24 -0.85 12.90
C MET A 143 -26.48 -0.25 12.22
N THR A 144 -27.61 -0.19 12.92
CA THR A 144 -28.84 0.43 12.40
C THR A 144 -28.67 1.96 12.27
N SER A 145 -27.99 2.60 13.23
CA SER A 145 -27.61 4.02 13.12
C SER A 145 -26.63 4.28 11.98
N ALA A 146 -25.69 3.37 11.70
CA ALA A 146 -24.75 3.52 10.60
C ALA A 146 -25.42 3.39 9.22
N MET A 147 -26.38 2.48 9.07
CA MET A 147 -27.12 2.32 7.80
C MET A 147 -28.10 3.48 7.54
N THR A 148 -28.78 3.98 8.54
CA THR A 148 -29.65 5.16 8.42
C THR A 148 -28.84 6.42 8.12
N ILE A 149 -27.66 6.58 8.71
CA ILE A 149 -26.71 7.66 8.42
C ILE A 149 -26.14 7.53 6.98
N TYR A 150 -26.01 6.33 6.44
CA TYR A 150 -25.53 6.11 5.06
C TYR A 150 -26.58 6.48 3.99
N GLN A 151 -27.85 6.17 4.22
CA GLN A 151 -28.95 6.53 3.32
C GLN A 151 -29.27 8.02 3.35
N ASP A 152 -29.29 8.66 4.51
CA ASP A 152 -29.46 10.12 4.63
C ASP A 152 -28.28 10.90 4.00
N ARG A 153 -27.05 10.39 4.12
CA ARG A 153 -25.88 11.01 3.48
C ARG A 153 -25.87 10.90 1.95
N SER A 154 -26.50 9.89 1.35
CA SER A 154 -26.54 9.76 -0.12
C SER A 154 -27.49 10.77 -0.77
N ILE A 155 -28.66 11.01 -0.18
CA ILE A 155 -29.66 11.96 -0.69
C ILE A 155 -29.18 13.42 -0.52
N ASP A 156 -28.55 13.73 0.60
CA ASP A 156 -27.93 15.05 0.81
C ASP A 156 -26.73 15.24 -0.12
N ARG A 157 -25.98 14.20 -0.42
CA ARG A 157 -24.81 14.23 -1.32
C ARG A 157 -25.19 14.60 -2.76
N GLU A 158 -26.25 14.01 -3.33
CA GLU A 158 -26.71 14.35 -4.68
C GLU A 158 -27.18 15.79 -4.78
N LYS A 159 -27.87 16.29 -3.74
CA LYS A 159 -28.30 17.70 -3.69
C LYS A 159 -27.11 18.65 -3.58
N ASP A 160 -26.13 18.31 -2.74
CA ASP A 160 -24.91 19.12 -2.58
C ASP A 160 -24.10 19.15 -3.89
N ILE A 161 -23.97 18.02 -4.62
CA ILE A 161 -23.32 17.97 -5.95
C ILE A 161 -24.03 18.86 -6.96
N LYS A 162 -25.36 18.77 -7.03
CA LYS A 162 -26.14 19.59 -7.96
C LYS A 162 -25.94 21.07 -7.68
N LEU A 163 -25.97 21.44 -6.41
CA LEU A 163 -25.79 22.83 -5.97
C LEU A 163 -24.36 23.32 -6.24
N MET A 164 -23.34 22.50 -6.00
CA MET A 164 -21.95 22.81 -6.36
C MET A 164 -21.80 23.07 -7.86
N LYS A 165 -22.37 22.20 -8.71
CA LYS A 165 -22.33 22.35 -10.17
C LYS A 165 -23.01 23.66 -10.63
N GLU A 166 -24.18 23.96 -10.10
CA GLU A 166 -24.91 25.15 -10.43
C GLU A 166 -24.14 26.41 -10.00
N LEU A 167 -23.60 26.42 -8.79
CA LEU A 167 -22.83 27.54 -8.27
C LEU A 167 -21.51 27.74 -9.03
N HIS A 168 -20.79 26.64 -9.35
CA HIS A 168 -19.56 26.69 -10.13
C HIS A 168 -19.80 27.22 -11.56
N ALA A 169 -20.84 26.72 -12.25
CA ALA A 169 -21.22 27.23 -13.58
C ALA A 169 -21.55 28.71 -13.56
N LYS A 170 -22.30 29.20 -12.55
CA LYS A 170 -22.59 30.60 -12.37
C LYS A 170 -21.36 31.43 -12.06
N LEU A 171 -20.42 30.90 -11.25
CA LEU A 171 -19.16 31.58 -10.97
C LEU A 171 -18.37 31.84 -12.24
N ILE A 172 -18.19 30.80 -13.08
CA ILE A 172 -17.48 30.94 -14.37
C ILE A 172 -18.15 32.00 -15.25
N ALA A 173 -19.48 31.90 -15.45
CA ALA A 173 -20.22 32.88 -16.25
C ALA A 173 -20.11 34.31 -15.70
N PHE A 174 -20.08 34.46 -14.37
CA PHE A 174 -20.00 35.77 -13.73
C PHE A 174 -18.59 36.38 -13.85
N MET A 175 -17.54 35.56 -13.78
CA MET A 175 -16.16 36.00 -13.99
C MET A 175 -15.90 36.37 -15.45
N ASP A 176 -16.40 35.58 -16.42
CA ASP A 176 -16.31 35.88 -17.85
C ASP A 176 -16.98 37.24 -18.21
N LEU A 177 -18.14 37.52 -17.63
CA LEU A 177 -18.85 38.78 -17.84
C LEU A 177 -18.06 39.99 -17.33
N ARG A 178 -17.24 39.86 -16.30
CA ARG A 178 -16.43 40.95 -15.74
C ARG A 178 -15.18 41.28 -16.56
N ARG A 179 -14.80 40.44 -17.54
CA ARG A 179 -13.63 40.62 -18.42
C ARG A 179 -12.34 40.97 -17.66
N LYS A 180 -12.19 40.50 -16.42
CA LYS A 180 -10.97 40.69 -15.66
C LYS A 180 -9.88 39.73 -16.17
N ASP A 181 -8.67 40.25 -16.36
CA ASP A 181 -7.53 39.47 -16.80
C ASP A 181 -6.96 38.65 -15.61
N VAL A 182 -7.58 37.50 -15.38
CA VAL A 182 -7.27 36.58 -14.28
C VAL A 182 -5.82 36.11 -14.34
N SER A 183 -5.21 36.13 -15.55
CA SER A 183 -3.84 35.65 -15.77
C SER A 183 -2.75 36.49 -15.09
N LYS A 184 -3.10 37.71 -14.66
CA LYS A 184 -2.18 38.66 -14.02
C LYS A 184 -2.37 38.77 -12.50
N MET A 185 -3.32 38.08 -11.93
CA MET A 185 -3.60 38.10 -10.49
C MET A 185 -2.67 37.16 -9.74
N SER A 186 -2.27 37.52 -8.55
CA SER A 186 -1.65 36.58 -7.59
C SER A 186 -2.69 35.55 -7.11
N ASP A 187 -2.21 34.41 -6.58
CA ASP A 187 -3.09 33.36 -6.02
C ASP A 187 -4.01 33.94 -4.92
N GLU A 188 -3.54 34.90 -4.14
CA GLU A 188 -4.28 35.56 -3.06
C GLU A 188 -5.36 36.50 -3.61
N GLU A 189 -5.01 37.32 -4.61
CA GLU A 189 -5.96 38.20 -5.28
C GLU A 189 -7.07 37.44 -6.01
N LEU A 190 -6.71 36.36 -6.68
CA LEU A 190 -7.65 35.46 -7.35
C LEU A 190 -8.61 34.80 -6.35
N THR A 191 -8.11 34.35 -5.22
CA THR A 191 -8.91 33.75 -4.15
C THR A 191 -9.91 34.74 -3.59
N GLN A 192 -9.48 35.98 -3.29
CA GLN A 192 -10.36 37.02 -2.74
C GLN A 192 -11.42 37.43 -3.75
N GLU A 193 -11.05 37.66 -5.01
CA GLU A 193 -12.00 38.01 -6.07
C GLU A 193 -13.05 36.90 -6.29
N THR A 194 -12.62 35.63 -6.24
CA THR A 194 -13.52 34.48 -6.36
C THR A 194 -14.48 34.39 -5.18
N LEU A 195 -14.03 34.69 -3.96
CA LEU A 195 -14.88 34.78 -2.78
C LEU A 195 -15.93 35.89 -2.92
N ASP A 196 -15.52 37.07 -3.33
CA ASP A 196 -16.41 38.21 -3.51
C ASP A 196 -17.47 37.93 -4.60
N CYS A 197 -17.09 37.23 -5.68
CA CYS A 197 -18.01 36.77 -6.71
C CYS A 197 -19.02 35.76 -6.18
N LEU A 198 -18.54 34.77 -5.41
CA LEU A 198 -19.42 33.75 -4.81
C LEU A 198 -20.44 34.39 -3.85
N ASP A 199 -20.01 35.34 -3.02
CA ASP A 199 -20.92 36.04 -2.12
C ASP A 199 -22.02 36.78 -2.87
N GLN A 200 -21.69 37.53 -3.94
CA GLN A 200 -22.66 38.22 -4.77
C GLN A 200 -23.64 37.28 -5.49
N ILE A 201 -23.16 36.11 -5.96
CA ILE A 201 -24.02 35.12 -6.62
C ILE A 201 -24.98 34.50 -5.60
N ILE A 202 -24.47 34.15 -4.40
CA ILE A 202 -25.28 33.54 -3.34
C ILE A 202 -26.35 34.51 -2.83
N GLU A 203 -26.02 35.77 -2.62
CA GLU A 203 -26.96 36.77 -2.14
C GLU A 203 -28.10 37.05 -3.15
N ASN A 204 -27.83 37.00 -4.45
CA ASN A 204 -28.79 37.36 -5.48
C ASN A 204 -29.66 36.20 -5.99
N ASP A 205 -29.15 34.98 -5.97
CA ASP A 205 -29.73 33.90 -6.79
C ASP A 205 -30.02 32.58 -6.02
N PHE A 206 -29.61 32.44 -4.77
CA PHE A 206 -29.73 31.15 -4.07
C PHE A 206 -30.47 31.25 -2.73
N THR A 207 -31.53 30.45 -2.60
CA THR A 207 -32.16 30.11 -1.33
C THR A 207 -31.51 28.81 -0.78
N ILE A 208 -30.35 28.98 -0.19
CA ILE A 208 -29.62 27.83 0.42
C ILE A 208 -29.78 27.92 1.94
N ASP A 209 -29.87 26.75 2.58
CA ASP A 209 -29.79 26.63 4.04
C ASP A 209 -28.46 27.24 4.53
N LYS A 210 -28.55 28.24 5.43
CA LYS A 210 -27.37 28.94 5.96
C LYS A 210 -26.30 28.02 6.50
N ASN A 211 -26.67 26.87 7.04
CA ASN A 211 -25.73 25.88 7.58
C ASN A 211 -24.91 25.13 6.49
N LYS A 212 -25.36 25.14 5.23
CA LYS A 212 -24.70 24.49 4.10
C LYS A 212 -23.92 25.47 3.21
N ILE A 213 -24.26 26.76 3.26
CA ILE A 213 -23.65 27.78 2.39
C ILE A 213 -22.14 27.84 2.54
N ASP A 214 -21.61 27.95 3.76
CA ASP A 214 -20.18 28.10 4.01
C ASP A 214 -19.39 26.88 3.53
N ARG A 215 -19.94 25.68 3.71
CA ARG A 215 -19.32 24.44 3.23
C ARG A 215 -19.28 24.39 1.71
N ILE A 216 -20.40 24.67 1.04
CA ILE A 216 -20.51 24.62 -0.42
C ILE A 216 -19.66 25.72 -1.06
N LYS A 217 -19.69 26.93 -0.50
CA LYS A 217 -18.84 28.05 -0.91
C LYS A 217 -17.34 27.63 -0.85
N LYS A 218 -16.91 27.04 0.25
CA LYS A 218 -15.54 26.55 0.41
C LYS A 218 -15.18 25.48 -0.62
N LEU A 219 -16.08 24.51 -0.88
CA LEU A 219 -15.85 23.45 -1.87
C LEU A 219 -15.73 24.01 -3.29
N VAL A 220 -16.62 24.94 -3.67
CA VAL A 220 -16.57 25.59 -5.00
C VAL A 220 -15.33 26.47 -5.13
N LEU A 221 -14.97 27.22 -4.10
CA LEU A 221 -13.74 28.03 -4.08
C LEU A 221 -12.51 27.14 -4.29
N ASN A 222 -12.38 26.07 -3.51
CA ASN A 222 -11.27 25.13 -3.62
C ASN A 222 -11.19 24.50 -5.02
N GLU A 223 -12.34 24.21 -5.64
CA GLU A 223 -12.39 23.64 -6.99
C GLU A 223 -12.04 24.68 -8.06
N ALA A 224 -12.43 25.95 -7.87
CA ALA A 224 -12.14 27.03 -8.80
C ALA A 224 -10.69 27.49 -8.79
N VAL A 225 -10.06 27.63 -7.61
CA VAL A 225 -8.71 28.22 -7.47
C VAL A 225 -7.67 27.31 -6.81
N GLY A 226 -8.08 26.28 -6.07
CA GLY A 226 -7.23 25.32 -5.36
C GLY A 226 -7.19 23.92 -6.02
N LEU A 227 -7.01 22.91 -5.19
CA LEU A 227 -7.02 21.49 -5.62
C LEU A 227 -8.37 20.81 -5.31
N GLY A 228 -9.44 21.57 -5.17
CA GLY A 228 -10.80 21.07 -4.94
C GLY A 228 -10.92 20.27 -3.63
N PRO A 229 -11.63 19.12 -3.68
CA PRO A 229 -11.80 18.27 -2.51
C PRO A 229 -10.50 17.64 -2.01
N LEU A 230 -9.41 17.71 -2.79
CA LEU A 230 -8.10 17.19 -2.38
C LEU A 230 -7.45 18.05 -1.29
N GLU A 231 -7.79 19.35 -1.17
CA GLU A 231 -7.23 20.24 -0.16
C GLU A 231 -7.42 19.70 1.27
N GLU A 232 -8.64 19.26 1.59
CA GLU A 232 -8.95 18.72 2.92
C GLU A 232 -8.24 17.39 3.16
N LEU A 233 -8.09 16.55 2.13
CA LEU A 233 -7.41 15.27 2.21
C LEU A 233 -5.88 15.44 2.29
N LEU A 234 -5.34 16.46 1.64
CA LEU A 234 -3.93 16.81 1.71
C LEU A 234 -3.58 17.40 3.10
N ALA A 235 -4.49 18.16 3.71
CA ALA A 235 -4.31 18.70 5.05
C ALA A 235 -4.45 17.65 6.18
N ASP A 236 -5.14 16.53 5.91
CA ASP A 236 -5.33 15.45 6.89
C ASP A 236 -4.04 14.65 7.07
N LYS A 237 -3.42 14.74 8.27
CA LYS A 237 -2.13 14.10 8.58
C LYS A 237 -2.18 12.57 8.62
N ASP A 238 -3.37 11.99 8.82
CA ASP A 238 -3.56 10.54 8.88
C ASP A 238 -3.69 9.92 7.49
N VAL A 239 -3.92 10.73 6.45
CA VAL A 239 -3.98 10.29 5.06
C VAL A 239 -2.55 10.18 4.50
N SER A 240 -2.18 8.98 4.04
CA SER A 240 -0.90 8.69 3.38
C SER A 240 -0.99 8.70 1.85
N GLU A 241 -2.14 8.28 1.29
CA GLU A 241 -2.36 8.21 -0.14
C GLU A 241 -3.79 8.59 -0.50
N ILE A 242 -3.97 9.31 -1.61
CA ILE A 242 -5.26 9.74 -2.14
C ILE A 242 -5.38 9.18 -3.56
N MET A 243 -6.46 8.48 -3.84
CA MET A 243 -6.71 7.82 -5.13
C MET A 243 -8.05 8.29 -5.69
N VAL A 244 -8.02 9.18 -6.67
CA VAL A 244 -9.19 9.62 -7.44
C VAL A 244 -9.38 8.64 -8.59
N ASN A 245 -10.37 7.76 -8.50
CA ASN A 245 -10.69 6.79 -9.54
C ASN A 245 -11.70 7.34 -10.56
N SER A 246 -12.46 8.34 -10.16
CA SER A 246 -13.36 9.15 -10.98
C SER A 246 -13.75 10.41 -10.19
N SER A 247 -14.48 11.33 -10.80
CA SER A 247 -15.00 12.51 -10.10
C SER A 247 -15.89 12.16 -8.88
N GLN A 248 -16.47 10.96 -8.84
CA GLN A 248 -17.38 10.49 -7.79
C GLN A 248 -16.75 9.51 -6.80
N GLU A 249 -15.56 8.97 -7.11
CA GLU A 249 -14.90 7.92 -6.33
C GLU A 249 -13.49 8.34 -5.93
N ILE A 250 -13.34 8.81 -4.69
CA ILE A 250 -12.05 9.14 -4.10
C ILE A 250 -11.80 8.19 -2.94
N TYR A 251 -10.75 7.38 -3.04
CA TYR A 251 -10.26 6.53 -1.96
C TYR A 251 -9.09 7.18 -1.25
N VAL A 252 -8.95 6.89 0.02
CA VAL A 252 -7.80 7.34 0.83
C VAL A 252 -7.21 6.19 1.61
N GLU A 253 -5.89 6.17 1.74
CA GLU A 253 -5.21 5.27 2.66
C GLU A 253 -4.96 5.99 3.99
N ARG A 254 -5.45 5.40 5.10
CA ARG A 254 -5.15 5.82 6.48
C ARG A 254 -4.61 4.63 7.27
N ASN A 255 -3.44 4.79 7.86
CA ASN A 255 -2.80 3.74 8.67
C ASN A 255 -2.72 2.37 7.95
N GLY A 256 -2.44 2.39 6.64
CA GLY A 256 -2.33 1.20 5.81
C GLY A 256 -3.65 0.55 5.40
N ARG A 257 -4.79 1.19 5.64
CA ARG A 257 -6.13 0.74 5.23
C ARG A 257 -6.73 1.70 4.23
N ILE A 258 -7.22 1.15 3.12
CA ILE A 258 -7.89 1.91 2.07
C ILE A 258 -9.39 1.98 2.38
N ALA A 259 -9.94 3.19 2.31
CA ALA A 259 -11.38 3.44 2.51
C ALA A 259 -11.89 4.48 1.51
N LEU A 260 -13.16 4.38 1.15
CA LEU A 260 -13.83 5.39 0.33
C LEU A 260 -13.99 6.68 1.14
N SER A 261 -13.58 7.81 0.54
CA SER A 261 -13.75 9.14 1.12
C SER A 261 -15.14 9.69 0.81
N PRO A 262 -15.72 10.52 1.68
CA PRO A 262 -16.93 11.28 1.35
C PRO A 262 -16.68 12.44 0.37
N ALA A 263 -15.44 12.80 0.13
CA ALA A 263 -15.03 13.86 -0.81
C ALA A 263 -15.34 13.47 -2.27
N ILE A 264 -15.75 14.40 -3.08
CA ILE A 264 -16.06 14.23 -4.50
C ILE A 264 -15.76 15.50 -5.27
N PHE A 265 -15.54 15.37 -6.57
CA PHE A 265 -15.49 16.47 -7.51
C PHE A 265 -16.87 16.76 -8.11
N SER A 266 -17.08 18.01 -8.59
CA SER A 266 -18.31 18.39 -9.26
C SER A 266 -18.48 17.69 -10.61
N SER A 267 -17.38 17.42 -11.34
CA SER A 267 -17.38 16.81 -12.68
C SER A 267 -16.01 16.23 -13.03
N ASP A 268 -15.95 15.43 -14.11
CA ASP A 268 -14.69 14.96 -14.67
C ASP A 268 -13.84 16.12 -15.23
N GLN A 269 -14.51 17.19 -15.72
CA GLN A 269 -13.81 18.40 -16.15
C GLN A 269 -13.10 19.08 -14.97
N ALA A 270 -13.71 19.13 -13.79
CA ALA A 270 -13.05 19.66 -12.59
C ALA A 270 -11.80 18.86 -12.21
N VAL A 271 -11.82 17.54 -12.40
CA VAL A 271 -10.62 16.70 -12.21
C VAL A 271 -9.55 17.07 -13.23
N MET A 272 -9.92 17.25 -14.51
CA MET A 272 -9.00 17.66 -15.58
C MET A 272 -8.34 19.01 -15.28
N ASP A 273 -9.14 20.00 -14.87
CA ASP A 273 -8.65 21.35 -14.55
C ASP A 273 -7.64 21.33 -13.39
N ILE A 274 -7.89 20.46 -12.40
CA ILE A 274 -6.96 20.27 -11.28
C ILE A 274 -5.68 19.56 -11.72
N ILE A 275 -5.77 18.54 -12.58
CA ILE A 275 -4.57 17.92 -13.16
C ILE A 275 -3.74 18.97 -13.89
N GLU A 276 -4.36 19.79 -14.73
CA GLU A 276 -3.67 20.85 -15.47
C GLU A 276 -3.02 21.86 -14.51
N ARG A 277 -3.72 22.25 -13.46
CA ARG A 277 -3.21 23.18 -12.42
C ARG A 277 -2.00 22.60 -11.67
N ILE A 278 -1.94 21.27 -11.49
CA ILE A 278 -0.80 20.61 -10.88
C ILE A 278 0.40 20.55 -11.83
N VAL A 279 0.17 20.28 -13.13
CA VAL A 279 1.26 19.99 -14.07
C VAL A 279 1.81 21.20 -14.80
N SER A 280 0.99 22.25 -15.03
CA SER A 280 1.41 23.46 -15.76
C SER A 280 2.56 24.23 -15.06
N PRO A 281 2.56 24.44 -13.72
CA PRO A 281 3.65 25.16 -13.05
C PRO A 281 5.01 24.48 -13.14
N ILE A 282 5.03 23.15 -13.35
CA ILE A 282 6.27 22.38 -13.50
C ILE A 282 6.69 22.21 -14.96
N GLY A 283 6.02 22.93 -15.89
CA GLY A 283 6.32 22.89 -17.32
C GLY A 283 5.97 21.58 -18.00
N ARG A 284 5.04 20.80 -17.41
CA ARG A 284 4.52 19.56 -18.01
C ARG A 284 3.15 19.79 -18.60
N ARG A 285 2.76 18.92 -19.52
CA ARG A 285 1.48 18.94 -20.21
C ARG A 285 0.85 17.56 -20.16
N ILE A 286 -0.46 17.51 -20.09
CA ILE A 286 -1.26 16.31 -20.21
C ILE A 286 -2.37 16.58 -21.22
N ASP A 287 -2.44 15.76 -22.25
CA ASP A 287 -3.44 15.83 -23.32
C ASP A 287 -3.60 14.45 -23.99
N GLU A 288 -4.46 14.34 -25.00
CA GLU A 288 -4.68 13.07 -25.71
C GLU A 288 -3.41 12.49 -26.33
N SER A 289 -2.42 13.31 -26.67
CA SER A 289 -1.14 12.86 -27.23
C SER A 289 -0.17 12.40 -26.13
N SER A 290 -0.31 12.89 -24.92
CA SER A 290 0.45 12.54 -23.73
C SER A 290 -0.48 12.33 -22.55
N PRO A 291 -1.26 11.23 -22.54
CA PRO A 291 -2.37 11.06 -21.61
C PRO A 291 -1.98 10.63 -20.19
N MET A 292 -0.70 10.55 -19.88
CA MET A 292 -0.16 10.19 -18.58
C MET A 292 0.91 11.17 -18.16
N VAL A 293 0.95 11.51 -16.87
CA VAL A 293 1.95 12.41 -16.31
C VAL A 293 2.28 12.04 -14.88
N ASP A 294 3.58 12.12 -14.54
CA ASP A 294 4.05 12.16 -13.17
C ASP A 294 4.39 13.59 -12.82
N ALA A 295 3.95 14.04 -11.66
CA ALA A 295 4.11 15.40 -11.17
C ALA A 295 4.45 15.39 -9.67
N ARG A 296 4.66 16.59 -9.12
CA ARG A 296 4.88 16.78 -7.69
C ARG A 296 4.17 18.05 -7.23
N LEU A 297 3.54 17.97 -6.08
CA LEU A 297 2.98 19.14 -5.40
C LEU A 297 4.09 19.96 -4.72
N LYS A 298 3.74 21.21 -4.32
CA LYS A 298 4.68 22.13 -3.63
C LYS A 298 5.22 21.55 -2.30
N ASP A 299 4.44 20.68 -1.63
CA ASP A 299 4.83 19.99 -0.40
C ASP A 299 5.77 18.79 -0.61
N GLY A 300 6.03 18.42 -1.88
CA GLY A 300 6.83 17.27 -2.27
C GLY A 300 6.03 15.99 -2.52
N SER A 301 4.70 15.99 -2.31
CA SER A 301 3.84 14.83 -2.58
C SER A 301 3.89 14.45 -4.06
N ARG A 302 3.99 13.15 -4.35
CA ARG A 302 4.04 12.62 -5.72
C ARG A 302 2.64 12.52 -6.28
N VAL A 303 2.46 12.93 -7.53
CA VAL A 303 1.20 12.85 -8.26
C VAL A 303 1.41 12.06 -9.54
N ASN A 304 0.59 11.05 -9.76
CA ASN A 304 0.44 10.41 -11.06
C ASN A 304 -0.97 10.69 -11.56
N ALA A 305 -1.10 11.13 -12.80
CA ALA A 305 -2.39 11.32 -13.44
C ALA A 305 -2.44 10.62 -14.79
N ILE A 306 -3.63 10.10 -15.11
CA ILE A 306 -3.94 9.48 -16.40
C ILE A 306 -5.35 9.93 -16.82
N ILE A 307 -5.50 10.26 -18.11
CA ILE A 307 -6.72 10.82 -18.67
C ILE A 307 -7.31 9.94 -19.78
N PRO A 308 -8.58 10.15 -20.17
CA PRO A 308 -9.15 9.54 -21.37
C PRO A 308 -8.30 9.85 -22.62
N PRO A 309 -8.23 8.94 -23.63
CA PRO A 309 -9.03 7.72 -23.73
C PRO A 309 -8.49 6.52 -22.96
N LEU A 310 -7.31 6.60 -22.35
CA LEU A 310 -6.69 5.48 -21.62
C LEU A 310 -7.42 5.21 -20.30
N ALA A 311 -7.82 6.25 -19.58
CA ALA A 311 -8.63 6.17 -18.37
C ALA A 311 -10.12 6.03 -18.73
N ILE A 312 -10.62 4.79 -18.84
CA ILE A 312 -11.95 4.49 -19.39
C ILE A 312 -13.10 5.08 -18.56
N LYS A 313 -12.94 5.22 -17.24
CA LYS A 313 -13.96 5.74 -16.32
C LYS A 313 -13.89 7.26 -16.11
N GLY A 314 -12.98 7.93 -16.78
CA GLY A 314 -12.70 9.36 -16.56
C GLY A 314 -11.27 9.60 -16.07
N PRO A 315 -10.87 10.87 -15.89
CA PRO A 315 -9.52 11.21 -15.42
C PRO A 315 -9.28 10.66 -14.01
N THR A 316 -8.07 10.15 -13.79
CA THR A 316 -7.66 9.48 -12.56
C THR A 316 -6.41 10.16 -11.99
N ILE A 317 -6.38 10.38 -10.68
CA ILE A 317 -5.24 10.98 -9.98
C ILE A 317 -4.86 10.08 -8.81
N THR A 318 -3.58 9.78 -8.67
CA THR A 318 -3.04 9.15 -7.47
C THR A 318 -2.02 10.08 -6.83
N ILE A 319 -2.23 10.44 -5.56
CA ILE A 319 -1.32 11.30 -4.80
C ILE A 319 -0.77 10.50 -3.63
N ARG A 320 0.54 10.34 -3.60
CA ARG A 320 1.25 9.78 -2.47
C ARG A 320 1.84 10.92 -1.65
N LYS A 321 1.28 11.14 -0.47
CA LYS A 321 1.69 12.25 0.39
C LYS A 321 3.11 12.07 0.88
N PHE A 322 3.81 13.19 0.94
CA PHE A 322 5.14 13.24 1.51
C PHE A 322 5.06 13.21 3.04
N PRO A 323 5.68 12.24 3.73
CA PRO A 323 5.57 12.12 5.18
C PRO A 323 6.21 13.33 5.88
N GLU A 324 5.45 14.03 6.72
CA GLU A 324 5.96 15.16 7.52
C GLU A 324 6.89 14.69 8.64
N LYS A 325 6.53 13.56 9.29
CA LYS A 325 7.27 13.03 10.44
C LYS A 325 8.49 12.23 9.98
N ARG A 326 9.66 12.66 10.42
CA ARG A 326 10.90 11.88 10.29
C ARG A 326 10.89 10.79 11.35
N LEU A 327 11.00 9.55 10.93
CA LEU A 327 11.16 8.42 11.84
C LEU A 327 12.63 8.26 12.18
N ALA A 328 12.91 7.99 13.45
CA ALA A 328 14.24 7.61 13.96
C ALA A 328 14.26 6.09 14.23
N ALA A 329 15.45 5.54 14.49
CA ALA A 329 15.59 4.13 14.84
C ALA A 329 14.76 3.73 16.06
N LYS A 330 14.68 4.61 17.07
CA LYS A 330 13.83 4.42 18.26
C LYS A 330 12.34 4.26 17.93
N ASP A 331 11.81 4.98 16.92
CA ASP A 331 10.43 4.81 16.47
C ASP A 331 10.23 3.41 15.86
N LEU A 332 11.20 2.90 15.10
CA LEU A 332 11.13 1.55 14.51
C LEU A 332 11.17 0.46 15.60
N VAL A 333 11.94 0.66 16.66
CA VAL A 333 11.95 -0.23 17.84
C VAL A 333 10.60 -0.19 18.54
N LEU A 334 10.02 1.00 18.80
CA LEU A 334 8.69 1.17 19.37
C LEU A 334 7.58 0.52 18.52
N PHE A 335 7.71 0.53 17.20
CA PHE A 335 6.81 -0.19 16.29
C PHE A 335 7.10 -1.68 16.21
N GLU A 336 8.08 -2.16 17.00
CA GLU A 336 8.56 -3.54 16.95
C GLU A 336 8.99 -3.97 15.54
N SER A 337 9.48 -3.04 14.71
CA SER A 337 9.96 -3.34 13.36
C SER A 337 11.34 -3.98 13.37
N LEU A 338 12.14 -3.71 14.39
CA LEU A 338 13.45 -4.32 14.71
C LEU A 338 13.68 -4.25 16.23
N SER A 339 14.66 -5.02 16.74
CA SER A 339 15.11 -4.93 18.13
C SER A 339 16.12 -3.80 18.34
N GLU A 340 16.38 -3.44 19.60
CA GLU A 340 17.44 -2.47 19.95
C GLU A 340 18.80 -2.97 19.48
N ASP A 341 19.13 -4.25 19.71
CA ASP A 341 20.41 -4.85 19.30
C ASP A 341 20.60 -4.81 17.78
N MET A 342 19.52 -5.04 17.01
CA MET A 342 19.55 -4.91 15.54
C MET A 342 19.79 -3.44 15.13
N ALA A 343 19.20 -2.48 15.84
CA ALA A 343 19.39 -1.05 15.55
C ALA A 343 20.85 -0.62 15.82
N ASP A 344 21.41 -1.02 16.96
CA ASP A 344 22.81 -0.76 17.35
C ASP A 344 23.78 -1.38 16.33
N PHE A 345 23.53 -2.64 15.92
CA PHE A 345 24.34 -3.30 14.91
C PHE A 345 24.31 -2.56 13.56
N LEU A 346 23.13 -2.16 13.09
CA LEU A 346 23.01 -1.42 11.83
C LEU A 346 23.64 -0.02 11.90
N GLU A 347 23.59 0.63 13.06
CA GLU A 347 24.30 1.88 13.29
C GLU A 347 25.83 1.69 13.16
N ILE A 348 26.36 0.60 13.72
CA ILE A 348 27.78 0.23 13.59
C ILE A 348 28.12 -0.03 12.12
N CYS A 349 27.31 -0.81 11.38
CA CYS A 349 27.55 -1.06 9.95
C CYS A 349 27.68 0.26 9.17
N VAL A 350 26.76 1.20 9.39
CA VAL A 350 26.79 2.48 8.68
C VAL A 350 28.00 3.34 9.10
N LYS A 351 28.29 3.45 10.40
CA LYS A 351 29.44 4.23 10.91
C LYS A 351 30.77 3.71 10.35
N TYR A 352 30.91 2.40 10.25
CA TYR A 352 32.13 1.75 9.76
C TYR A 352 32.11 1.44 8.25
N LYS A 353 31.33 2.22 7.51
CA LYS A 353 31.34 2.22 6.03
C LYS A 353 31.01 0.89 5.40
N LYS A 354 30.11 0.12 6.00
CA LYS A 354 29.60 -1.11 5.34
C LYS A 354 28.56 -0.75 4.30
N ASN A 355 28.68 -1.35 3.13
CA ASN A 355 27.72 -1.19 2.04
C ASN A 355 26.47 -2.00 2.36
N VAL A 356 25.32 -1.32 2.42
CA VAL A 356 24.05 -1.91 2.86
C VAL A 356 23.01 -1.88 1.76
N ILE A 357 22.41 -3.03 1.48
CA ILE A 357 21.24 -3.14 0.64
C ILE A 357 20.01 -3.42 1.48
N ILE A 358 18.99 -2.57 1.34
CA ILE A 358 17.68 -2.79 1.95
C ILE A 358 16.76 -3.41 0.92
N SER A 359 16.33 -4.63 1.20
CA SER A 359 15.46 -5.43 0.34
C SER A 359 14.06 -5.57 0.91
N GLY A 360 13.06 -5.67 0.06
CA GLY A 360 11.68 -5.90 0.50
C GLY A 360 10.65 -5.62 -0.58
N GLY A 361 9.42 -6.08 -0.36
CA GLY A 361 8.28 -5.86 -1.25
C GLY A 361 7.79 -4.41 -1.29
N THR A 362 6.79 -4.13 -2.12
CA THR A 362 6.15 -2.82 -2.19
C THR A 362 5.46 -2.49 -0.85
N GLY A 363 5.63 -1.26 -0.37
CA GLY A 363 5.04 -0.79 0.89
C GLY A 363 5.62 -1.44 2.15
N SER A 364 6.74 -2.19 2.06
CA SER A 364 7.41 -2.76 3.23
C SER A 364 8.09 -1.71 4.11
N GLY A 365 8.39 -0.51 3.57
CA GLY A 365 9.03 0.59 4.29
C GLY A 365 10.52 0.75 4.01
N LYS A 366 11.02 0.23 2.87
CA LYS A 366 12.44 0.30 2.48
C LYS A 366 13.01 1.72 2.50
N THR A 367 12.33 2.67 1.85
CA THR A 367 12.75 4.08 1.81
C THR A 367 12.77 4.69 3.20
N THR A 368 11.82 4.31 4.07
CA THR A 368 11.81 4.74 5.47
C THR A 368 13.03 4.20 6.22
N LEU A 369 13.34 2.91 6.07
CA LEU A 369 14.51 2.30 6.69
C LEU A 369 15.81 2.90 6.13
N LEU A 370 15.90 3.10 4.81
CA LEU A 370 17.03 3.78 4.17
C LEU A 370 17.25 5.17 4.77
N ASN A 371 16.17 5.93 4.94
CA ASN A 371 16.25 7.26 5.55
C ASN A 371 16.73 7.19 7.02
N VAL A 372 16.27 6.20 7.80
CA VAL A 372 16.72 5.98 9.18
C VAL A 372 18.19 5.62 9.23
N LEU A 373 18.64 4.65 8.41
CA LEU A 373 20.03 4.22 8.38
C LEU A 373 20.96 5.32 7.88
N SER A 374 20.55 6.08 6.88
CA SER A 374 21.35 7.20 6.34
C SER A 374 21.59 8.30 7.38
N ASN A 375 20.74 8.45 8.40
CA ASN A 375 20.97 9.38 9.50
C ASN A 375 22.03 8.91 10.51
N PHE A 376 22.53 7.67 10.41
CA PHE A 376 23.70 7.20 11.17
C PHE A 376 25.04 7.58 10.53
N ILE A 377 25.02 8.13 9.31
CA ILE A 377 26.24 8.60 8.64
C ILE A 377 26.83 9.77 9.45
N PRO A 378 28.13 9.75 9.78
CA PRO A 378 28.77 10.83 10.53
C PRO A 378 28.73 12.19 9.83
N ASN A 379 28.41 13.25 10.55
CA ASN A 379 28.21 14.61 10.00
C ASN A 379 29.43 15.20 9.24
N GLY A 380 30.63 14.68 9.42
CA GLY A 380 31.81 15.14 8.69
C GLY A 380 31.94 14.63 7.26
N GLU A 381 31.08 13.71 6.84
CA GLU A 381 31.15 13.06 5.53
C GLU A 381 30.26 13.78 4.49
N ARG A 382 30.69 13.79 3.23
CA ARG A 382 29.90 14.32 2.11
C ARG A 382 28.97 13.27 1.56
N VAL A 383 27.67 13.48 1.73
CA VAL A 383 26.62 12.54 1.31
C VAL A 383 25.94 13.05 0.04
N ILE A 384 25.82 12.17 -0.95
CA ILE A 384 25.03 12.44 -2.16
C ILE A 384 23.86 11.45 -2.20
N THR A 385 22.61 11.97 -2.18
CA THR A 385 21.42 11.15 -2.39
C THR A 385 20.99 11.24 -3.86
N ILE A 386 20.57 10.11 -4.42
CA ILE A 386 20.12 10.00 -5.81
C ILE A 386 18.80 9.23 -5.83
N GLU A 387 17.74 9.85 -6.34
CA GLU A 387 16.40 9.30 -6.28
C GLU A 387 15.62 9.58 -7.57
N ASP A 388 14.62 8.76 -7.88
CA ASP A 388 13.64 9.06 -8.94
C ASP A 388 12.78 10.27 -8.55
N ALA A 389 12.39 10.31 -7.30
CA ALA A 389 11.77 11.47 -6.69
C ALA A 389 12.29 11.56 -5.25
N ALA A 390 12.78 12.74 -4.86
CA ALA A 390 13.41 12.93 -3.57
C ALA A 390 12.42 12.69 -2.42
N GLU A 391 12.56 11.55 -1.73
CA GLU A 391 11.81 11.16 -0.53
C GLU A 391 12.70 11.18 0.71
N LEU A 392 14.02 11.08 0.54
CA LEU A 392 14.96 11.05 1.65
C LEU A 392 15.11 12.43 2.29
N LYS A 393 15.03 12.47 3.62
CA LYS A 393 15.19 13.67 4.44
C LYS A 393 16.30 13.45 5.46
N LEU A 394 17.53 13.42 5.02
CA LEU A 394 18.69 13.30 5.91
C LEU A 394 18.89 14.59 6.68
N ASN A 395 19.18 14.45 7.98
CA ASN A 395 19.66 15.58 8.78
C ASN A 395 21.18 15.56 8.80
N HIS A 396 21.80 16.10 7.74
CA HIS A 396 23.23 16.02 7.51
C HIS A 396 23.74 17.34 6.96
N ASP A 397 24.84 17.85 7.52
CA ASP A 397 25.38 19.20 7.20
C ASP A 397 25.88 19.29 5.76
N HIS A 398 26.50 18.23 5.24
CA HIS A 398 27.07 18.20 3.89
C HIS A 398 26.31 17.26 2.98
N LEU A 399 25.02 17.54 2.76
CA LEU A 399 24.10 16.77 1.92
C LEU A 399 23.91 17.43 0.54
N ILE A 400 23.98 16.62 -0.51
CA ILE A 400 23.56 16.98 -1.87
C ILE A 400 22.51 16.01 -2.32
N SER A 401 21.32 16.51 -2.63
CA SER A 401 20.21 15.69 -3.11
C SER A 401 20.06 15.87 -4.62
N LEU A 402 20.08 14.76 -5.35
CA LEU A 402 19.92 14.70 -6.80
C LEU A 402 18.65 13.91 -7.13
N GLU A 403 17.90 14.41 -8.08
CA GLU A 403 16.67 13.79 -8.57
C GLU A 403 16.75 13.52 -10.06
N SER A 404 16.31 12.34 -10.50
CA SER A 404 16.21 11.99 -11.92
C SER A 404 15.18 12.87 -12.62
N ARG A 405 15.34 13.05 -13.90
CA ARG A 405 14.38 13.79 -14.73
C ARG A 405 13.97 12.95 -15.92
N PRO A 406 12.68 12.62 -16.06
CA PRO A 406 12.17 12.00 -17.27
C PRO A 406 12.28 12.95 -18.47
N SER A 407 12.19 12.40 -19.67
CA SER A 407 12.14 13.19 -20.91
C SER A 407 10.96 14.18 -20.89
N ASN A 408 11.16 15.33 -21.54
CA ASN A 408 10.10 16.28 -21.80
C ASN A 408 9.12 15.74 -22.87
N ALA A 409 8.08 16.51 -23.22
CA ALA A 409 7.07 16.17 -24.22
C ALA A 409 7.67 15.88 -25.62
N GLU A 410 8.88 16.38 -25.90
CA GLU A 410 9.62 16.14 -27.14
C GLU A 410 10.54 14.91 -27.07
N GLY A 411 10.51 14.14 -25.97
CA GLY A 411 11.39 12.99 -25.76
C GLY A 411 12.85 13.35 -25.42
N LYS A 412 13.16 14.62 -25.10
CA LYS A 412 14.50 15.11 -24.81
C LYS A 412 14.71 15.47 -23.33
N GLY A 413 15.98 15.58 -22.95
CA GLY A 413 16.38 16.11 -21.63
C GLY A 413 16.20 15.12 -20.48
N ALA A 414 16.02 13.83 -20.75
CA ALA A 414 16.03 12.79 -19.71
C ALA A 414 17.39 12.76 -19.00
N VAL A 415 17.37 12.64 -17.68
CA VAL A 415 18.54 12.38 -16.84
C VAL A 415 18.18 11.23 -15.92
N SER A 416 18.77 10.07 -16.16
CA SER A 416 18.46 8.84 -15.41
C SER A 416 19.20 8.79 -14.07
N ILE A 417 18.77 7.92 -13.16
CA ILE A 417 19.53 7.60 -11.93
C ILE A 417 20.96 7.17 -12.30
N ARG A 418 21.13 6.38 -13.34
CA ARG A 418 22.43 5.94 -13.85
C ARG A 418 23.36 7.10 -14.18
N ASP A 419 22.85 8.11 -14.87
CA ASP A 419 23.62 9.31 -15.23
C ASP A 419 24.05 10.08 -13.99
N LEU A 420 23.15 10.18 -13.00
CA LEU A 420 23.43 10.85 -11.74
C LEU A 420 24.46 10.09 -10.90
N VAL A 421 24.39 8.75 -10.82
CA VAL A 421 25.40 7.92 -10.14
C VAL A 421 26.77 8.14 -10.78
N LYS A 422 26.89 8.09 -12.12
CA LYS A 422 28.14 8.36 -12.83
C LYS A 422 28.68 9.75 -12.58
N ASN A 423 27.80 10.75 -12.51
CA ASN A 423 28.20 12.12 -12.23
C ASN A 423 28.64 12.30 -10.77
N SER A 424 27.96 11.64 -9.81
CA SER A 424 28.27 11.74 -8.39
C SER A 424 29.69 11.29 -8.06
N LEU A 425 30.25 10.32 -8.77
CA LEU A 425 31.64 9.85 -8.63
C LEU A 425 32.68 10.97 -8.90
N ARG A 426 32.30 12.03 -9.64
CA ARG A 426 33.15 13.19 -9.91
C ARG A 426 32.92 14.34 -8.92
N MET A 427 31.96 14.18 -8.01
CA MET A 427 31.58 15.20 -7.04
C MET A 427 32.29 15.03 -5.69
N ARG A 428 33.24 14.08 -5.58
CA ARG A 428 33.95 13.71 -4.35
C ARG A 428 33.02 13.33 -3.20
N PRO A 429 32.13 12.35 -3.37
CA PRO A 429 31.30 11.87 -2.27
C PRO A 429 32.13 11.01 -1.31
N ASP A 430 31.80 11.07 -0.02
CA ASP A 430 32.20 10.07 0.96
C ASP A 430 31.20 8.92 1.00
N ARG A 431 29.90 9.22 0.73
CA ARG A 431 28.80 8.27 0.69
C ARG A 431 27.86 8.56 -0.48
N ILE A 432 27.38 7.51 -1.12
CA ILE A 432 26.32 7.60 -2.13
C ILE A 432 25.12 6.81 -1.62
N VAL A 433 23.97 7.48 -1.55
CA VAL A 433 22.70 6.86 -1.13
C VAL A 433 21.75 6.88 -2.33
N VAL A 434 21.50 5.70 -2.91
CA VAL A 434 20.57 5.56 -4.04
C VAL A 434 19.22 5.10 -3.48
N GLY A 435 18.18 5.90 -3.72
CA GLY A 435 16.83 5.64 -3.20
C GLY A 435 16.31 4.25 -3.58
N GLU A 436 16.52 3.85 -4.84
CA GLU A 436 16.19 2.50 -5.31
C GLU A 436 16.99 2.15 -6.57
N CYS A 437 17.52 0.92 -6.62
CA CYS A 437 18.05 0.30 -7.84
C CYS A 437 16.97 -0.56 -8.50
N ARG A 438 16.69 -0.29 -9.78
CA ARG A 438 15.65 -0.98 -10.58
C ARG A 438 16.17 -1.58 -11.87
N SER A 439 17.29 -1.07 -12.39
CA SER A 439 17.82 -1.39 -13.72
C SER A 439 19.36 -1.26 -13.76
N ALA A 440 19.89 -0.75 -14.85
CA ALA A 440 21.30 -0.68 -15.19
C ALA A 440 22.17 0.15 -14.22
N GLU A 441 21.59 1.04 -13.43
CA GLU A 441 22.30 1.81 -12.38
C GLU A 441 22.92 0.93 -11.30
N ALA A 442 22.40 -0.30 -11.15
CA ALA A 442 22.95 -1.27 -10.21
C ALA A 442 24.44 -1.56 -10.46
N LEU A 443 24.86 -1.66 -11.73
CA LEU A 443 26.26 -1.86 -12.10
C LEU A 443 27.14 -0.69 -11.65
N ASP A 444 26.72 0.55 -11.95
CA ASP A 444 27.48 1.74 -11.62
C ASP A 444 27.54 1.96 -10.10
N MET A 445 26.48 1.54 -9.36
CA MET A 445 26.45 1.53 -7.91
C MET A 445 27.43 0.51 -7.31
N LEU A 446 27.47 -0.73 -7.84
CA LEU A 446 28.46 -1.74 -7.41
C LEU A 446 29.89 -1.27 -7.69
N GLN A 447 30.13 -0.63 -8.82
CA GLN A 447 31.44 -0.03 -9.13
C GLN A 447 31.80 1.08 -8.12
N ALA A 448 30.85 1.94 -7.75
CA ALA A 448 31.07 2.96 -6.72
C ALA A 448 31.47 2.32 -5.38
N MET A 449 30.72 1.31 -4.94
CA MET A 449 31.00 0.57 -3.70
C MET A 449 32.37 -0.10 -3.69
N ASN A 450 32.88 -0.55 -4.86
CA ASN A 450 34.18 -1.21 -5.03
C ASN A 450 35.35 -0.26 -5.23
N THR A 451 35.12 1.05 -5.44
CA THR A 451 36.16 2.00 -5.86
C THR A 451 36.31 3.20 -4.94
N GLY A 452 36.24 2.98 -3.61
CA GLY A 452 36.54 4.00 -2.61
C GLY A 452 35.36 4.85 -2.16
N HIS A 453 34.12 4.40 -2.43
CA HIS A 453 32.89 4.99 -1.93
C HIS A 453 32.13 3.99 -1.04
N GLU A 454 32.90 3.34 -0.16
CA GLU A 454 32.39 2.37 0.81
C GLU A 454 31.37 3.01 1.77
N GLY A 455 30.47 2.20 2.29
CA GLY A 455 29.37 2.67 3.14
C GLY A 455 28.23 3.31 2.37
N SER A 456 28.13 3.03 1.09
CA SER A 456 27.00 3.42 0.26
C SER A 456 25.77 2.56 0.57
N LEU A 457 24.58 3.15 0.44
CA LEU A 457 23.31 2.49 0.77
C LEU A 457 22.37 2.55 -0.41
N THR A 458 21.59 1.49 -0.60
CA THR A 458 20.52 1.49 -1.60
C THR A 458 19.36 0.57 -1.21
N THR A 459 18.23 0.71 -1.91
CA THR A 459 17.14 -0.26 -1.80
C THR A 459 16.90 -1.00 -3.10
N LEU A 460 16.31 -2.17 -3.00
CA LEU A 460 15.81 -2.92 -4.14
C LEU A 460 14.57 -3.75 -3.77
N HIS A 461 13.81 -4.15 -4.79
CA HIS A 461 12.66 -5.02 -4.59
C HIS A 461 13.05 -6.49 -4.68
N ALA A 462 12.98 -7.21 -3.54
CA ALA A 462 13.04 -8.67 -3.50
C ALA A 462 12.31 -9.22 -2.27
N ASN A 463 12.04 -10.52 -2.26
CA ASN A 463 11.29 -11.16 -1.17
C ASN A 463 12.21 -11.83 -0.13
N THR A 464 13.42 -12.15 -0.50
CA THR A 464 14.44 -12.75 0.38
C THR A 464 15.81 -12.13 0.09
N PRO A 465 16.81 -12.26 1.02
CA PRO A 465 18.17 -11.82 0.74
C PRO A 465 18.79 -12.50 -0.50
N ARG A 466 18.49 -13.77 -0.73
CA ARG A 466 18.95 -14.51 -1.91
C ARG A 466 18.34 -14.01 -3.20
N ASP A 467 17.03 -13.70 -3.19
CA ASP A 467 16.36 -13.08 -4.35
C ASP A 467 16.92 -11.69 -4.66
N ALA A 468 17.36 -10.96 -3.63
CA ALA A 468 18.00 -9.66 -3.79
C ALA A 468 19.27 -9.76 -4.63
N LEU A 469 20.13 -10.75 -4.35
CA LEU A 469 21.33 -11.02 -5.14
C LEU A 469 21.01 -11.44 -6.56
N SER A 470 20.06 -12.37 -6.76
CA SER A 470 19.63 -12.81 -8.10
C SER A 470 19.07 -11.64 -8.92
N ARG A 471 18.37 -10.72 -8.27
CA ARG A 471 17.86 -9.51 -8.92
C ARG A 471 18.98 -8.56 -9.30
N LEU A 472 20.00 -8.39 -8.44
CA LEU A 472 21.19 -7.62 -8.78
C LEU A 472 21.94 -8.21 -9.99
N GLU A 473 22.15 -9.52 -10.03
CA GLU A 473 22.74 -10.21 -11.20
C GLU A 473 21.96 -9.84 -12.47
N THR A 474 20.62 -9.91 -12.41
CA THR A 474 19.75 -9.56 -13.56
C THR A 474 19.90 -8.09 -13.96
N MET A 475 19.90 -7.15 -13.00
CA MET A 475 20.02 -5.71 -13.28
C MET A 475 21.39 -5.36 -13.89
N VAL A 476 22.46 -6.03 -13.43
CA VAL A 476 23.81 -5.86 -14.01
C VAL A 476 23.84 -6.37 -15.45
N LEU A 477 23.23 -7.52 -15.74
CA LEU A 477 23.10 -8.03 -17.12
C LEU A 477 22.31 -7.07 -18.02
N MET A 478 21.26 -6.44 -17.49
CA MET A 478 20.47 -5.43 -18.21
C MET A 478 21.26 -4.14 -18.52
N ALA A 479 22.40 -3.91 -17.86
CA ALA A 479 23.26 -2.76 -18.17
C ALA A 479 23.93 -2.83 -19.57
N GLY A 480 23.76 -3.94 -20.28
CA GLY A 480 24.21 -4.12 -21.66
C GLY A 480 25.71 -4.37 -21.80
N MET A 481 26.41 -4.74 -20.73
CA MET A 481 27.81 -5.16 -20.77
C MET A 481 27.86 -6.70 -20.86
N GLU A 482 28.64 -7.23 -21.80
CA GLU A 482 28.88 -8.68 -21.92
C GLU A 482 29.84 -9.17 -20.81
N LEU A 483 29.36 -9.14 -19.56
CA LEU A 483 30.14 -9.65 -18.43
C LEU A 483 29.75 -11.11 -18.14
N PRO A 484 30.73 -12.00 -17.97
CA PRO A 484 30.46 -13.34 -17.50
C PRO A 484 29.78 -13.32 -16.12
N LEU A 485 28.83 -14.23 -15.87
CA LEU A 485 28.08 -14.27 -14.61
C LEU A 485 29.00 -14.43 -13.39
N VAL A 486 30.13 -15.13 -13.54
CA VAL A 486 31.15 -15.27 -12.49
C VAL A 486 31.72 -13.91 -12.09
N ALA A 487 32.11 -13.07 -13.08
CA ALA A 487 32.63 -11.74 -12.81
C ALA A 487 31.58 -10.80 -12.17
N ILE A 488 30.30 -10.95 -12.56
CA ILE A 488 29.21 -10.22 -11.92
C ILE A 488 29.08 -10.59 -10.43
N ARG A 489 29.15 -11.89 -10.12
CA ARG A 489 29.09 -12.40 -8.74
C ARG A 489 30.27 -11.95 -7.89
N GLU A 490 31.47 -11.97 -8.47
CA GLU A 490 32.67 -11.45 -7.82
C GLU A 490 32.51 -9.94 -7.48
N GLN A 491 32.00 -9.14 -8.42
CA GLN A 491 31.72 -7.73 -8.16
C GLN A 491 30.68 -7.51 -7.07
N ILE A 492 29.61 -8.32 -7.06
CA ILE A 492 28.55 -8.25 -6.03
C ILE A 492 29.13 -8.55 -4.64
N VAL A 493 29.89 -9.65 -4.52
CA VAL A 493 30.48 -10.06 -3.23
C VAL A 493 31.52 -9.07 -2.73
N SER A 494 32.29 -8.46 -3.63
CA SER A 494 33.25 -7.43 -3.25
C SER A 494 32.59 -6.12 -2.82
N ALA A 495 31.39 -5.83 -3.38
CA ALA A 495 30.72 -4.55 -3.17
C ALA A 495 29.75 -4.55 -1.98
N ILE A 496 29.12 -5.67 -1.66
CA ILE A 496 28.00 -5.70 -0.71
C ILE A 496 28.43 -6.44 0.55
N ASP A 497 28.32 -5.77 1.69
CA ASP A 497 28.61 -6.35 3.00
C ASP A 497 27.32 -6.91 3.63
N ILE A 498 26.23 -6.13 3.66
CA ILE A 498 25.02 -6.42 4.44
C ILE A 498 23.75 -6.29 3.59
N ILE A 499 22.85 -7.26 3.73
CA ILE A 499 21.50 -7.22 3.17
C ILE A 499 20.49 -7.18 4.32
N VAL A 500 19.63 -6.18 4.35
CA VAL A 500 18.55 -6.01 5.32
C VAL A 500 17.21 -6.30 4.65
N GLN A 501 16.57 -7.40 4.99
CA GLN A 501 15.28 -7.80 4.43
C GLN A 501 14.13 -7.26 5.27
N GLN A 502 13.24 -6.49 4.67
CA GLN A 502 12.07 -5.92 5.32
C GLN A 502 10.76 -6.43 4.69
N THR A 503 9.85 -6.94 5.52
CA THR A 503 8.59 -7.54 5.08
C THR A 503 7.40 -6.81 5.69
N ARG A 504 6.38 -6.52 4.87
CA ARG A 504 5.05 -6.10 5.31
C ARG A 504 4.15 -7.32 5.38
N PHE A 505 3.60 -7.60 6.57
CA PHE A 505 2.65 -8.68 6.81
C PHE A 505 1.22 -8.25 6.50
N ASN A 506 0.30 -9.20 6.30
CA ASN A 506 -1.09 -8.95 5.97
C ASN A 506 -1.84 -8.09 7.01
N CYS A 507 -1.40 -8.11 8.27
CA CYS A 507 -1.92 -7.25 9.34
C CYS A 507 -1.43 -5.78 9.25
N GLY A 508 -0.63 -5.43 8.23
CA GLY A 508 -0.03 -4.11 8.07
C GLY A 508 1.29 -3.90 8.82
N SER A 509 1.66 -4.80 9.75
CA SER A 509 2.93 -4.71 10.48
C SER A 509 4.13 -4.87 9.54
N ARG A 510 5.16 -4.08 9.78
CA ARG A 510 6.43 -4.15 9.04
C ARG A 510 7.52 -4.63 9.97
N LYS A 511 8.27 -5.66 9.57
CA LYS A 511 9.35 -6.24 10.36
C LYS A 511 10.61 -6.40 9.49
N ILE A 512 11.77 -6.16 10.06
CA ILE A 512 13.03 -6.61 9.48
C ILE A 512 13.12 -8.11 9.77
N THR A 513 13.02 -8.91 8.71
CA THR A 513 12.98 -10.37 8.85
C THR A 513 14.35 -11.01 8.84
N HIS A 514 15.33 -10.41 8.17
CA HIS A 514 16.71 -10.88 8.15
C HIS A 514 17.66 -9.68 8.10
N ILE A 515 18.77 -9.81 8.78
CA ILE A 515 20.00 -9.04 8.56
C ILE A 515 21.06 -10.09 8.22
N THR A 516 21.58 -10.04 7.00
CA THR A 516 22.38 -11.10 6.40
C THR A 516 23.69 -10.52 5.88
N GLU A 517 24.83 -11.11 6.24
CA GLU A 517 26.16 -10.80 5.70
C GLU A 517 26.40 -11.56 4.39
N VAL A 518 27.04 -10.91 3.42
CA VAL A 518 27.58 -11.54 2.22
C VAL A 518 29.01 -11.95 2.50
N THR A 519 29.25 -13.26 2.65
CA THR A 519 30.52 -13.79 3.19
C THR A 519 31.53 -14.21 2.12
N GLY A 520 31.09 -14.43 0.87
CA GLY A 520 32.02 -14.86 -0.18
C GLY A 520 31.33 -15.63 -1.32
N ILE A 521 32.14 -16.33 -2.09
CA ILE A 521 31.69 -17.22 -3.17
C ILE A 521 32.27 -18.60 -2.93
N GLU A 522 31.42 -19.63 -3.01
CA GLU A 522 31.83 -21.02 -3.03
C GLU A 522 31.36 -21.65 -4.34
N GLY A 523 32.32 -22.04 -5.17
CA GLY A 523 32.05 -22.51 -6.53
C GLY A 523 31.42 -21.41 -7.38
N SER A 524 30.13 -21.57 -7.72
CA SER A 524 29.36 -20.59 -8.45
C SER A 524 28.27 -19.88 -7.61
N THR A 525 28.27 -20.10 -6.29
CA THR A 525 27.19 -19.64 -5.42
C THR A 525 27.70 -18.59 -4.43
N ILE A 526 27.04 -17.44 -4.35
CA ILE A 526 27.29 -16.43 -3.33
C ILE A 526 26.82 -16.98 -1.97
N GLN A 527 27.70 -16.94 -0.98
CA GLN A 527 27.43 -17.37 0.38
C GLN A 527 26.84 -16.24 1.20
N LEU A 528 25.84 -16.58 1.99
CA LEU A 528 25.09 -15.69 2.85
C LEU A 528 25.06 -16.25 4.27
N GLN A 529 25.30 -15.39 5.26
CA GLN A 529 25.21 -15.72 6.67
C GLN A 529 24.22 -14.82 7.38
N ASP A 530 23.13 -15.39 7.90
CA ASP A 530 22.18 -14.64 8.70
C ASP A 530 22.79 -14.28 10.06
N ILE A 531 22.69 -13.00 10.43
CA ILE A 531 23.14 -12.48 11.72
C ILE A 531 21.96 -12.34 12.67
N PHE A 532 20.88 -11.77 12.19
CA PHE A 532 19.60 -11.65 12.90
C PHE A 532 18.45 -12.11 12.03
N ILE A 533 17.49 -12.81 12.64
CA ILE A 533 16.25 -13.22 11.98
C ILE A 533 15.03 -12.92 12.84
N TYR A 534 13.89 -12.71 12.21
CA TYR A 534 12.59 -12.67 12.86
C TYR A 534 11.93 -14.04 12.77
N LYS A 535 11.79 -14.73 13.91
CA LYS A 535 11.08 -16.01 14.02
C LYS A 535 9.60 -15.75 14.26
N LYS A 536 8.76 -16.01 13.25
CA LYS A 536 7.32 -15.93 13.35
C LYS A 536 6.79 -17.10 14.17
N THR A 537 5.98 -16.83 15.22
CA THR A 537 5.32 -17.85 16.05
C THR A 537 3.83 -18.00 15.74
N GLY A 538 3.18 -17.01 15.13
CA GLY A 538 1.76 -17.08 14.80
C GLY A 538 1.12 -15.72 14.55
N TYR A 539 -0.18 -15.65 14.82
CA TYR A 539 -0.96 -14.43 14.85
C TYR A 539 -1.74 -14.35 16.16
N SER A 540 -1.88 -13.15 16.72
CA SER A 540 -2.73 -12.89 17.87
C SER A 540 -4.22 -13.02 17.50
N GLU A 541 -5.11 -13.07 18.49
CA GLU A 541 -6.58 -13.05 18.31
C GLU A 541 -7.04 -11.84 17.45
N ASN A 542 -6.33 -10.72 17.54
CA ASN A 542 -6.58 -9.52 16.76
C ASN A 542 -5.93 -9.55 15.36
N GLY A 543 -5.42 -10.69 14.92
CA GLY A 543 -4.78 -10.88 13.60
C GLY A 543 -3.41 -10.22 13.44
N LYS A 544 -2.79 -9.68 14.50
CA LYS A 544 -1.43 -9.15 14.45
C LYS A 544 -0.41 -10.29 14.44
N ILE A 545 0.65 -10.11 13.60
CA ILE A 545 1.77 -11.06 13.57
C ILE A 545 2.46 -11.12 14.93
N GLN A 546 2.73 -12.35 15.40
CA GLN A 546 3.51 -12.63 16.60
C GLN A 546 4.83 -13.32 16.23
N GLY A 547 5.86 -13.02 16.98
CA GLY A 547 7.20 -13.55 16.77
C GLY A 547 8.21 -12.78 17.60
N PHE A 548 9.46 -13.15 17.47
CA PHE A 548 10.57 -12.52 18.16
C PHE A 548 11.80 -12.42 17.24
N PHE A 549 12.64 -11.43 17.52
CA PHE A 549 13.94 -11.28 16.88
C PHE A 549 14.96 -12.15 17.62
N THR A 550 15.85 -12.79 16.90
CA THR A 550 16.92 -13.60 17.49
C THR A 550 18.19 -13.50 16.67
N ALA A 551 19.32 -13.44 17.34
CA ALA A 551 20.62 -13.59 16.74
C ALA A 551 20.85 -15.05 16.30
N GLN A 552 21.84 -15.29 15.42
CA GLN A 552 22.16 -16.60 14.87
C GLN A 552 23.54 -17.09 15.33
N ASP A 553 23.98 -16.69 16.53
CA ASP A 553 25.27 -17.07 17.15
C ASP A 553 26.49 -16.88 16.22
N THR A 554 26.41 -15.85 15.37
CA THR A 554 27.44 -15.56 14.37
C THR A 554 27.92 -14.11 14.52
N ILE A 555 29.21 -13.93 14.70
CA ILE A 555 29.88 -12.61 14.65
C ILE A 555 30.28 -12.36 13.19
N PRO A 556 29.84 -11.26 12.56
CA PRO A 556 30.23 -10.93 11.19
C PRO A 556 31.74 -10.81 11.02
N ALA A 557 32.25 -11.15 9.84
CA ALA A 557 33.69 -11.14 9.56
C ALA A 557 34.30 -9.76 9.80
N PHE A 558 33.68 -8.69 9.30
CA PHE A 558 34.17 -7.33 9.51
C PHE A 558 34.19 -6.90 10.99
N TYR A 559 33.27 -7.43 11.78
CA TYR A 559 33.16 -7.13 13.19
C TYR A 559 34.33 -7.76 13.97
N GLN A 560 34.70 -8.98 13.59
CA GLN A 560 35.87 -9.65 14.12
C GLN A 560 37.16 -8.91 13.76
N GLU A 561 37.29 -8.42 12.51
CA GLU A 561 38.43 -7.61 12.07
C GLU A 561 38.60 -6.32 12.89
N MET A 562 37.48 -5.69 13.28
CA MET A 562 37.51 -4.51 14.16
C MET A 562 38.00 -4.83 15.56
N ILE A 563 37.53 -5.95 16.13
CA ILE A 563 37.97 -6.44 17.44
C ILE A 563 39.48 -6.74 17.39
N ASP A 564 39.94 -7.40 16.36
CA ASP A 564 41.35 -7.74 16.15
C ASP A 564 42.22 -6.51 15.96
N SER A 565 41.63 -5.43 15.42
CA SER A 565 42.27 -4.10 15.31
C SER A 565 42.28 -3.28 16.62
N GLY A 566 41.78 -3.85 17.72
CA GLY A 566 41.75 -3.21 19.04
C GLY A 566 40.59 -2.25 19.29
N ILE A 567 39.55 -2.27 18.42
CA ILE A 567 38.33 -1.49 18.62
C ILE A 567 37.45 -2.24 19.61
N SER A 568 37.10 -1.60 20.73
CA SER A 568 36.19 -2.19 21.70
C SER A 568 34.77 -2.26 21.12
N MET A 569 34.30 -3.48 20.87
CA MET A 569 33.00 -3.75 20.28
C MET A 569 32.15 -4.61 21.23
N ARG A 570 30.86 -4.35 21.26
CA ARG A 570 29.88 -5.13 22.01
C ARG A 570 29.52 -6.39 21.21
N THR A 571 29.68 -7.58 21.80
CA THR A 571 29.44 -8.88 21.13
C THR A 571 28.32 -9.71 21.76
N ASP A 572 27.79 -9.27 22.90
CA ASP A 572 26.79 -10.00 23.68
C ASP A 572 25.46 -10.19 22.94
N TYR A 573 25.09 -9.29 22.02
CA TYR A 573 23.84 -9.41 21.26
C TYR A 573 23.88 -10.43 20.12
N PHE A 574 25.04 -11.02 19.81
CA PHE A 574 25.14 -12.09 18.81
C PHE A 574 24.85 -13.48 19.38
N SER A 575 24.83 -13.64 20.70
CA SER A 575 24.65 -14.89 21.41
C SER A 575 23.34 -14.92 22.21
N GLN A 576 22.20 -14.92 21.53
CA GLN A 576 20.86 -14.98 22.19
C GLN A 576 20.14 -16.29 21.90
#